data_d1b3f3b6c72e9d426938830752e8afee
#
_entry.id   d1b3f3b6c72e9d426938830752e8afee
#
_cell.length_a   1.000
_cell.length_b   1.000
_cell.length_c   1.000
_cell.angle_alpha   90.00
_cell.angle_beta   90.00
_cell.angle_gamma   90.00
#
_symmetry.space_group_name_H-M   'P 1'
#
loop_
_entity.id
_entity.type
_entity.pdbx_description
1 polymer ?
#
loop_
_entity_poly.entity_id
_entity_poly.type
_entity_poly.pdbx_seq_one_letter_code
_entity_poly.pdbx_strand_id
1 'polypeptide(L)'
;MKKFIIGLLLNLCCAVLFAQQPGWLHKDLKQDSVFGISTDKAYEFLKGKKSSPVIVAVIDAGIDTAHEDLKSVLWINAKERKGNKKDDDHNHYADDINGWSFLGSARGNVQYDN
;
A
#
# COMPACT_ATOMS: atom_id res chain seq x y z
N MET A 1 -31.11 -42.57 7.59
CA MET A 1 -29.67 -42.82 7.37
C MET A 1 -29.12 -42.00 6.20
N LYS A 2 -29.65 -42.10 4.95
CA LYS A 2 -29.12 -41.32 3.79
C LYS A 2 -29.08 -39.80 3.99
N LYS A 3 -30.13 -39.20 4.59
CA LYS A 3 -30.18 -37.76 4.85
C LYS A 3 -29.14 -37.29 5.88
N PHE A 4 -28.81 -38.14 6.87
CA PHE A 4 -27.78 -37.90 7.86
C PHE A 4 -26.36 -37.91 7.28
N ILE A 5 -26.11 -38.84 6.35
CA ILE A 5 -24.83 -38.97 5.65
C ILE A 5 -24.60 -37.77 4.74
N ILE A 6 -25.63 -37.28 4.03
CA ILE A 6 -25.55 -36.07 3.19
C ILE A 6 -25.25 -34.83 4.03
N GLY A 7 -25.90 -34.65 5.18
CA GLY A 7 -25.64 -33.56 6.10
C GLY A 7 -24.21 -33.58 6.67
N LEU A 8 -23.68 -34.78 6.98
CA LEU A 8 -22.32 -34.93 7.48
C LEU A 8 -21.28 -34.61 6.38
N LEU A 9 -21.52 -35.06 5.13
CA LEU A 9 -20.68 -34.74 3.99
C LEU A 9 -20.68 -33.24 3.65
N LEU A 10 -21.83 -32.56 3.75
CA LEU A 10 -21.92 -31.12 3.54
C LEU A 10 -21.12 -30.34 4.60
N ASN A 11 -21.20 -30.73 5.89
CA ASN A 11 -20.43 -30.14 6.96
C ASN A 11 -18.91 -30.38 6.79
N LEU A 12 -18.51 -31.56 6.33
CA LEU A 12 -17.09 -31.87 6.09
C LEU A 12 -16.54 -31.03 4.92
N CYS A 13 -17.33 -30.77 3.88
CA CYS A 13 -16.97 -29.89 2.78
C CYS A 13 -16.76 -28.43 3.23
N CYS A 14 -17.59 -27.92 4.14
CA CYS A 14 -17.43 -26.57 4.67
C CYS A 14 -16.20 -26.41 5.57
N ALA A 15 -15.75 -27.47 6.24
CA ALA A 15 -14.59 -27.42 7.13
C ALA A 15 -13.24 -27.26 6.39
N VAL A 16 -13.17 -27.52 5.09
CA VAL A 16 -11.95 -27.37 4.27
C VAL A 16 -11.90 -26.08 3.45
N LEU A 17 -12.89 -25.21 3.59
CA LEU A 17 -12.88 -23.88 2.95
C LEU A 17 -12.05 -22.88 3.77
N PHE A 18 -10.76 -23.17 3.92
CA PHE A 18 -9.83 -22.14 4.33
C PHE A 18 -9.55 -21.26 3.09
N ALA A 19 -10.15 -20.07 3.05
CA ALA A 19 -9.94 -19.13 1.98
C ALA A 19 -8.46 -18.77 1.91
N GLN A 20 -7.85 -17.78 2.20
CA GLN A 20 -6.43 -17.50 2.11
C GLN A 20 -5.78 -17.52 3.50
N GLN A 21 -4.56 -18.03 3.59
CA GLN A 21 -3.81 -17.95 4.84
C GLN A 21 -3.47 -16.47 5.16
N PRO A 22 -3.56 -16.04 6.43
CA PRO A 22 -3.08 -14.72 6.82
C PRO A 22 -1.65 -14.48 6.34
N GLY A 23 -1.39 -13.31 5.75
CA GLY A 23 -0.06 -12.98 5.23
C GLY A 23 0.36 -13.69 3.93
N TRP A 24 -0.57 -14.38 3.25
CA TRP A 24 -0.28 -15.09 1.99
C TRP A 24 0.43 -14.20 0.95
N LEU A 25 0.09 -12.91 0.92
CA LEU A 25 0.68 -11.95 -0.01
C LEU A 25 2.21 -11.86 0.13
N HIS A 26 2.75 -12.05 1.32
CA HIS A 26 4.19 -11.97 1.60
C HIS A 26 4.96 -13.26 1.30
N LYS A 27 4.25 -14.35 1.05
CA LYS A 27 4.80 -15.69 0.83
C LYS A 27 5.46 -15.87 -0.55
N ASP A 28 6.30 -16.91 -0.67
CA ASP A 28 7.04 -17.24 -1.89
C ASP A 28 6.48 -18.53 -2.50
N LEU A 29 6.32 -18.55 -3.84
CA LEU A 29 5.76 -19.71 -4.52
C LEU A 29 6.63 -20.98 -4.34
N LYS A 30 7.95 -20.85 -4.43
CA LYS A 30 8.84 -22.02 -4.37
C LYS A 30 9.05 -22.49 -2.93
N GLN A 31 9.09 -21.58 -1.98
CA GLN A 31 9.36 -21.88 -0.58
C GLN A 31 8.10 -22.29 0.19
N ASP A 32 6.99 -21.57 -0.04
CA ASP A 32 5.74 -21.70 0.73
C ASP A 32 4.61 -22.35 -0.06
N SER A 33 4.81 -22.62 -1.36
CA SER A 33 3.77 -23.11 -2.29
C SER A 33 2.55 -22.16 -2.40
N VAL A 34 2.75 -20.87 -2.20
CA VAL A 34 1.73 -19.82 -2.21
C VAL A 34 2.10 -18.73 -3.22
N PHE A 35 1.15 -18.33 -4.05
CA PHE A 35 1.33 -17.27 -5.04
C PHE A 35 1.30 -15.87 -4.38
N GLY A 36 2.34 -15.54 -3.63
CA GLY A 36 2.57 -14.22 -3.07
C GLY A 36 3.68 -13.47 -3.80
N ILE A 37 4.06 -12.30 -3.30
CA ILE A 37 5.08 -11.42 -3.88
C ILE A 37 6.47 -11.62 -3.28
N SER A 38 6.67 -12.65 -2.47
CA SER A 38 7.96 -13.04 -1.87
C SER A 38 8.60 -11.96 -0.98
N THR A 39 7.80 -11.13 -0.31
CA THR A 39 8.30 -10.03 0.53
C THR A 39 9.13 -10.55 1.71
N ASP A 40 8.68 -11.61 2.40
CA ASP A 40 9.40 -12.21 3.53
C ASP A 40 10.81 -12.62 3.10
N LYS A 41 10.94 -13.24 1.94
CA LYS A 41 12.22 -13.66 1.36
C LYS A 41 13.11 -12.46 0.97
N ALA A 42 12.51 -11.38 0.49
CA ALA A 42 13.23 -10.16 0.18
C ALA A 42 13.83 -9.54 1.45
N TYR A 43 13.09 -9.48 2.54
CA TYR A 43 13.58 -9.01 3.84
C TYR A 43 14.70 -9.90 4.41
N GLU A 44 14.58 -11.21 4.30
CA GLU A 44 15.66 -12.15 4.67
C GLU A 44 16.94 -11.87 3.87
N PHE A 45 16.82 -11.71 2.56
CA PHE A 45 17.94 -11.40 1.67
C PHE A 45 18.60 -10.06 2.01
N LEU A 46 17.84 -9.07 2.46
CA LEU A 46 18.31 -7.73 2.81
C LEU A 46 18.86 -7.63 4.24
N LYS A 47 18.66 -8.65 5.06
CA LYS A 47 19.10 -8.67 6.46
C LYS A 47 20.61 -8.41 6.60
N GLY A 48 20.94 -7.40 7.39
CA GLY A 48 22.35 -6.98 7.63
C GLY A 48 22.99 -6.20 6.48
N LYS A 49 22.28 -5.93 5.38
CA LYS A 49 22.77 -5.06 4.31
C LYS A 49 22.52 -3.59 4.67
N LYS A 50 23.41 -2.72 4.22
CA LYS A 50 23.22 -1.27 4.34
C LYS A 50 22.08 -0.83 3.41
N SER A 51 21.21 0.02 3.92
CA SER A 51 20.15 0.67 3.13
C SER A 51 20.52 2.12 2.85
N SER A 52 20.03 2.62 1.72
CA SER A 52 20.04 4.05 1.40
C SER A 52 18.60 4.49 1.11
N PRO A 53 18.17 5.66 1.59
CA PRO A 53 16.86 6.19 1.25
C PRO A 53 16.71 6.39 -0.26
N VAL A 54 15.56 6.02 -0.80
CA VAL A 54 15.20 6.23 -2.20
C VAL A 54 13.82 6.88 -2.22
N ILE A 55 13.67 7.93 -3.03
CA ILE A 55 12.37 8.58 -3.24
C ILE A 55 11.64 7.79 -4.33
N VAL A 56 10.44 7.31 -4.02
CA VAL A 56 9.57 6.57 -4.93
C VAL A 56 8.32 7.39 -5.19
N ALA A 57 8.03 7.68 -6.45
CA ALA A 57 6.76 8.28 -6.84
C ALA A 57 5.69 7.20 -6.96
N VAL A 58 4.58 7.38 -6.27
CA VAL A 58 3.38 6.54 -6.40
C VAL A 58 2.37 7.33 -7.23
N ILE A 59 2.00 6.79 -8.40
CA ILE A 59 1.02 7.39 -9.30
C ILE A 59 -0.28 6.61 -9.10
N ASP A 60 -1.21 7.21 -8.36
CA ASP A 60 -2.46 6.57 -7.94
C ASP A 60 -3.60 7.60 -7.91
N ALA A 61 -4.81 7.16 -7.61
CA ALA A 61 -6.00 8.00 -7.47
C ALA A 61 -5.95 8.95 -6.26
N GLY A 62 -5.10 8.66 -5.27
CA GLY A 62 -4.88 9.48 -4.08
C GLY A 62 -4.13 8.72 -3.00
N ILE A 63 -3.75 9.44 -1.95
CA ILE A 63 -3.03 8.89 -0.80
C ILE A 63 -3.54 9.56 0.48
N ASP A 64 -3.78 8.78 1.52
CA ASP A 64 -4.04 9.30 2.85
C ASP A 64 -2.71 9.70 3.53
N THR A 65 -2.39 10.98 3.49
CA THR A 65 -1.18 11.53 4.10
C THR A 65 -1.20 11.50 5.64
N ALA A 66 -2.35 11.22 6.25
CA ALA A 66 -2.50 11.10 7.71
C ALA A 66 -2.38 9.65 8.19
N HIS A 67 -2.34 8.66 7.28
CA HIS A 67 -2.27 7.24 7.61
C HIS A 67 -1.05 6.93 8.49
N GLU A 68 -1.25 6.19 9.56
CA GLU A 68 -0.23 5.91 10.57
C GLU A 68 1.01 5.21 10.01
N ASP A 69 0.83 4.28 9.07
CA ASP A 69 1.93 3.53 8.46
C ASP A 69 2.71 4.33 7.40
N LEU A 70 2.08 5.36 6.81
CA LEU A 70 2.69 6.16 5.76
C LEU A 70 3.38 7.41 6.29
N LYS A 71 2.86 8.00 7.35
CA LYS A 71 3.28 9.28 7.90
C LYS A 71 4.80 9.39 8.13
N SER A 72 5.45 8.30 8.52
CA SER A 72 6.90 8.28 8.81
C SER A 72 7.78 8.17 7.58
N VAL A 73 7.21 7.76 6.44
CA VAL A 73 7.95 7.47 5.19
C VAL A 73 7.53 8.38 4.03
N LEU A 74 6.53 9.23 4.23
CA LEU A 74 6.11 10.17 3.20
C LEU A 74 7.23 11.16 2.89
N TRP A 75 7.51 11.33 1.60
CA TRP A 75 8.37 12.40 1.15
C TRP A 75 7.73 13.77 1.43
N ILE A 76 8.55 14.71 1.84
CA ILE A 76 8.13 16.10 2.12
C ILE A 76 8.96 17.03 1.25
N ASN A 77 8.29 17.89 0.48
CA ASN A 77 8.94 18.99 -0.22
C ASN A 77 9.40 20.04 0.79
N ALA A 78 10.67 19.99 1.16
CA ALA A 78 11.24 20.90 2.15
C ALA A 78 11.35 22.35 1.66
N LYS A 79 11.12 22.62 0.38
CA LYS A 79 11.15 23.97 -0.19
C LYS A 79 9.80 24.67 -0.10
N GLU A 80 8.72 23.91 0.12
CA GLU A 80 7.37 24.41 0.27
C GLU A 80 7.01 24.73 1.72
N ARG A 81 6.22 25.78 1.93
CA ARG A 81 5.65 26.16 3.23
C ARG A 81 4.17 25.83 3.27
N LYS A 82 3.84 24.80 4.01
CA LYS A 82 2.48 24.24 4.08
C LYS A 82 1.41 25.30 4.39
N GLY A 83 0.40 25.38 3.56
CA GLY A 83 -0.81 26.15 3.80
C GLY A 83 -0.72 27.65 3.48
N ASN A 84 0.34 28.12 2.83
CA ASN A 84 0.47 29.52 2.46
C ASN A 84 -0.12 29.84 1.08
N LYS A 85 -0.55 28.81 0.31
CA LYS A 85 -1.12 28.90 -1.04
C LYS A 85 -0.19 29.54 -2.07
N LYS A 86 1.10 29.42 -1.86
CA LYS A 86 2.15 29.90 -2.77
C LYS A 86 2.99 28.75 -3.23
N ASP A 87 3.52 28.88 -4.41
CA ASP A 87 4.57 28.06 -4.96
C ASP A 87 5.92 28.66 -4.51
N ASP A 88 6.47 28.15 -3.40
CA ASP A 88 7.68 28.69 -2.80
C ASP A 88 8.95 28.22 -3.53
N ASP A 89 8.92 27.10 -4.23
CA ASP A 89 10.07 26.57 -4.97
C ASP A 89 10.01 26.82 -6.48
N HIS A 90 8.97 27.51 -6.95
CA HIS A 90 8.77 27.91 -8.35
C HIS A 90 8.70 26.75 -9.35
N ASN A 91 8.12 25.64 -8.91
CA ASN A 91 7.91 24.44 -9.75
C ASN A 91 6.53 24.44 -10.44
N HIS A 92 5.71 25.48 -10.26
CA HIS A 92 4.35 25.68 -10.76
C HIS A 92 3.26 24.96 -9.98
N TYR A 93 3.55 24.38 -8.82
CA TYR A 93 2.56 23.71 -7.97
C TYR A 93 2.59 24.29 -6.56
N ALA A 94 1.53 24.99 -6.16
CA ALA A 94 1.44 25.65 -4.87
C ALA A 94 1.14 24.65 -3.73
N ASP A 95 1.90 24.66 -2.65
CA ASP A 95 1.71 23.77 -1.50
C ASP A 95 1.83 22.27 -1.85
N ASP A 96 2.67 21.87 -2.77
CA ASP A 96 2.89 20.47 -3.17
C ASP A 96 3.74 19.66 -2.16
N ILE A 97 3.34 19.71 -0.90
CA ILE A 97 4.10 19.19 0.25
C ILE A 97 4.44 17.69 0.12
N ASN A 98 3.49 16.88 -0.29
CA ASN A 98 3.66 15.42 -0.41
C ASN A 98 3.46 14.92 -1.84
N GLY A 99 3.42 15.82 -2.81
CA GLY A 99 3.11 15.53 -4.20
C GLY A 99 1.92 16.34 -4.68
N TRP A 100 1.34 15.95 -5.81
CA TRP A 100 0.32 16.73 -6.48
C TRP A 100 -0.82 15.87 -7.03
N SER A 101 -2.06 16.37 -6.96
CA SER A 101 -3.20 15.76 -7.64
C SER A 101 -3.36 16.38 -9.03
N PHE A 102 -3.03 15.62 -10.06
CA PHE A 102 -3.17 16.05 -11.45
C PHE A 102 -4.61 16.15 -11.95
N LEU A 103 -5.60 15.83 -11.11
CA LEU A 103 -7.02 16.11 -11.37
C LEU A 103 -7.37 17.59 -11.12
N GLY A 104 -6.49 18.34 -10.45
CA GLY A 104 -6.61 19.75 -10.18
C GLY A 104 -5.93 20.63 -11.22
N SER A 105 -5.58 21.84 -10.80
CA SER A 105 -4.79 22.79 -11.58
C SER A 105 -3.50 23.14 -10.83
N ALA A 106 -2.54 23.81 -11.48
CA ALA A 106 -1.32 24.30 -10.84
C ALA A 106 -1.59 25.25 -9.64
N ARG A 107 -2.80 25.78 -9.51
CA ARG A 107 -3.21 26.70 -8.42
C ARG A 107 -3.97 26.03 -7.28
N GLY A 108 -4.29 24.77 -7.39
CA GLY A 108 -5.05 24.07 -6.35
C GLY A 108 -5.17 22.57 -6.63
N ASN A 109 -4.91 21.81 -5.59
CA ASN A 109 -5.17 20.37 -5.54
C ASN A 109 -6.68 20.12 -5.46
N VAL A 110 -7.15 19.12 -6.18
CA VAL A 110 -8.52 18.60 -6.04
C VAL A 110 -8.42 17.23 -5.40
N GLN A 111 -8.94 17.12 -4.20
CA GLN A 111 -9.04 15.84 -3.51
C GLN A 111 -10.51 15.39 -3.61
N TYR A 112 -10.74 14.24 -4.22
CA TYR A 112 -12.04 13.59 -4.17
C TYR A 112 -12.02 12.57 -3.05
N ASP A 113 -12.85 12.81 -2.03
CA ASP A 113 -13.20 11.76 -1.07
C ASP A 113 -14.27 10.89 -1.74
N ASN A 114 -13.95 9.62 -1.95
CA ASN A 114 -14.90 8.61 -2.42
C ASN A 114 -15.61 7.99 -1.21
#